data_9cf228f5db6854a9bf43ceea9059e3ff
#
_entry.id   9cf228f5db6854a9bf43ceea9059e3ff
#
_cell.length_a   1.000
_cell.length_b   1.000
_cell.length_c   1.000
_cell.angle_alpha   90.00
_cell.angle_beta   90.00
_cell.angle_gamma   90.00
#
_symmetry.space_group_name_H-M   'P 1'
#
loop_
_entity.id
_entity.type
_entity.pdbx_description
1 polymer ?
#
loop_
_entity_poly.entity_id
_entity_poly.type
_entity_poly.pdbx_seq_one_letter_code
_entity_poly.pdbx_strand_id
1 'polypeptide(L)'
;MKDSQIMDNDILLNMIDNHINEGIASSFIRKGDGENIVIGYKKIDGIKFKDFNRMMRIMNVRLFNYKFQEFIRKSLVESFNNCNVLGISKENQRFGHWEIEEKILALLDFSSNKYCDMNFHMEFIKYPNKKELDISVARKIISNKKIGIISCFDVSDFLARHNTIVKKWIKMPIQKDKLLNRKLNIFIYNDIFAEIINNKVDFWIVAAGIHAKIFCNQIKLNGGIAIDLGSSIDSWKNIYSSRGYLLEI
;
A
#
# COMPACT_ATOMS: atom_id res chain seq x y z
N MET A 1 -3.60 6.86 20.75
CA MET A 1 -4.86 6.86 19.98
C MET A 1 -5.67 5.66 20.44
N LYS A 2 -6.98 5.82 20.65
CA LYS A 2 -7.86 4.72 21.08
C LYS A 2 -8.41 3.98 19.84
N ASP A 3 -8.60 2.66 19.94
CA ASP A 3 -9.20 1.85 18.87
C ASP A 3 -10.60 2.35 18.46
N SER A 4 -11.30 3.07 19.33
CA SER A 4 -12.59 3.74 19.03
C SER A 4 -12.53 4.81 17.93
N GLN A 5 -11.34 5.23 17.53
CA GLN A 5 -11.12 6.17 16.41
C GLN A 5 -10.90 5.45 15.07
N ILE A 6 -10.83 4.12 15.09
CA ILE A 6 -10.63 3.31 13.88
C ILE A 6 -11.99 3.01 13.26
N MET A 7 -12.14 3.43 12.02
CA MET A 7 -13.33 3.21 11.20
C MET A 7 -13.55 1.70 10.96
N ASP A 8 -14.81 1.28 10.99
CA ASP A 8 -15.20 -0.06 10.59
C ASP A 8 -14.90 -0.34 9.11
N ASN A 9 -14.58 -1.61 8.79
CA ASN A 9 -14.24 -2.00 7.43
C ASN A 9 -15.41 -1.82 6.45
N ASP A 10 -16.65 -2.04 6.86
CA ASP A 10 -17.82 -1.86 5.98
C ASP A 10 -18.01 -0.38 5.63
N ILE A 11 -17.80 0.53 6.59
CA ILE A 11 -17.82 1.98 6.34
C ILE A 11 -16.70 2.36 5.37
N LEU A 12 -15.50 1.82 5.55
CA LEU A 12 -14.36 2.05 4.66
C LEU A 12 -14.66 1.57 3.23
N LEU A 13 -15.16 0.34 3.08
CA LEU A 13 -15.45 -0.24 1.77
C LEU A 13 -16.54 0.54 1.03
N ASN A 14 -17.58 0.98 1.72
CA ASN A 14 -18.60 1.86 1.17
C ASN A 14 -18.02 3.22 0.75
N MET A 15 -17.09 3.78 1.53
CA MET A 15 -16.40 5.02 1.17
C MET A 15 -15.53 4.83 -0.08
N ILE A 16 -14.81 3.72 -0.20
CA ILE A 16 -14.01 3.39 -1.39
C ILE A 16 -14.92 3.31 -2.62
N ASP A 17 -16.02 2.56 -2.53
CA ASP A 17 -16.95 2.38 -3.65
C ASP A 17 -17.58 3.71 -4.07
N ASN A 18 -18.03 4.54 -3.12
CA ASN A 18 -18.57 5.87 -3.42
C ASN A 18 -17.55 6.77 -4.12
N HIS A 19 -16.29 6.82 -3.64
CA HIS A 19 -15.27 7.63 -4.27
C HIS A 19 -14.99 7.17 -5.71
N ILE A 20 -14.99 5.84 -5.96
CA ILE A 20 -14.81 5.30 -7.31
C ILE A 20 -15.99 5.68 -8.22
N ASN A 21 -17.22 5.55 -7.74
CA ASN A 21 -18.42 5.82 -8.53
C ASN A 21 -18.59 7.33 -8.83
N GLU A 22 -18.18 8.19 -7.91
CA GLU A 22 -18.27 9.64 -8.03
C GLU A 22 -17.01 10.27 -8.64
N GLY A 23 -15.94 9.49 -8.86
CA GLY A 23 -14.66 9.99 -9.41
C GLY A 23 -13.92 10.95 -8.46
N ILE A 24 -14.08 10.77 -7.14
CA ILE A 24 -13.44 11.63 -6.13
C ILE A 24 -11.97 11.22 -5.95
N ALA A 25 -11.06 12.13 -6.29
CA ALA A 25 -9.61 11.92 -6.14
C ALA A 25 -9.26 11.53 -4.71
N SER A 26 -8.71 10.31 -4.53
CA SER A 26 -8.51 9.75 -3.18
C SER A 26 -7.40 8.71 -3.11
N SER A 27 -6.87 8.53 -1.89
CA SER A 27 -5.96 7.45 -1.58
C SER A 27 -6.28 6.81 -0.24
N PHE A 28 -6.35 5.48 -0.27
CA PHE A 28 -6.60 4.60 0.88
C PHE A 28 -5.33 3.80 1.10
N ILE A 29 -4.54 4.16 2.12
CA ILE A 29 -3.21 3.60 2.32
C ILE A 29 -3.05 3.00 3.70
N ARG A 30 -2.11 2.05 3.80
CA ARG A 30 -1.81 1.31 5.02
C ARG A 30 -0.43 1.72 5.54
N LYS A 31 -0.30 1.85 6.85
CA LYS A 31 0.97 2.11 7.51
C LYS A 31 1.38 0.89 8.34
N GLY A 32 2.52 0.34 8.04
CA GLY A 32 3.06 -0.83 8.71
C GLY A 32 4.34 -0.53 9.52
N ASP A 33 4.91 -1.59 10.08
CA ASP A 33 6.15 -1.53 10.86
C ASP A 33 7.34 -1.02 10.05
N GLY A 34 7.39 -1.38 8.78
CA GLY A 34 8.46 -0.94 7.87
C GLY A 34 8.48 0.56 7.65
N GLU A 35 7.31 1.16 7.48
CA GLU A 35 7.14 2.60 7.35
C GLU A 35 7.52 3.33 8.64
N ASN A 36 7.18 2.76 9.80
CA ASN A 36 7.58 3.28 11.11
C ASN A 36 9.10 3.39 11.24
N ILE A 37 9.83 2.35 10.81
CA ILE A 37 11.29 2.36 10.83
C ILE A 37 11.85 3.46 9.93
N VAL A 38 11.32 3.59 8.70
CA VAL A 38 11.83 4.55 7.72
C VAL A 38 11.59 6.00 8.15
N ILE A 39 10.38 6.30 8.63
CA ILE A 39 10.02 7.66 9.06
C ILE A 39 10.72 8.03 10.36
N GLY A 40 10.74 7.11 11.32
CA GLY A 40 11.26 7.35 12.67
C GLY A 40 12.78 7.35 12.76
N TYR A 41 13.51 6.83 11.77
CA TYR A 41 14.96 6.82 11.80
C TYR A 41 15.54 8.22 12.00
N LYS A 42 16.44 8.39 12.98
CA LYS A 42 17.01 9.66 13.46
C LYS A 42 16.01 10.63 14.12
N LYS A 43 14.75 10.23 14.31
CA LYS A 43 13.72 11.06 14.97
C LYS A 43 13.18 10.43 16.24
N ILE A 44 13.22 9.10 16.31
CA ILE A 44 12.69 8.32 17.43
C ILE A 44 13.79 7.44 17.99
N ASP A 45 14.03 7.54 19.28
CA ASP A 45 14.97 6.69 19.98
C ASP A 45 14.57 5.22 19.90
N GLY A 46 15.57 4.34 19.79
CA GLY A 46 15.36 2.90 19.67
C GLY A 46 15.36 2.39 18.23
N ILE A 47 15.16 3.22 17.19
CA ILE A 47 15.30 2.83 15.80
C ILE A 47 16.76 2.90 15.38
N LYS A 48 17.39 1.73 15.19
CA LYS A 48 18.82 1.63 14.89
C LYS A 48 19.08 1.73 13.38
N PHE A 49 20.28 2.17 13.01
CA PHE A 49 20.75 2.22 11.63
C PHE A 49 20.63 0.87 10.90
N LYS A 50 20.87 -0.25 11.62
CA LYS A 50 20.72 -1.60 11.05
C LYS A 50 19.29 -1.90 10.59
N ASP A 51 18.28 -1.40 11.33
CA ASP A 51 16.88 -1.64 11.02
C ASP A 51 16.46 -0.80 9.80
N PHE A 52 16.86 0.46 9.77
CA PHE A 52 16.69 1.32 8.60
C PHE A 52 17.35 0.74 7.34
N ASN A 53 18.61 0.30 7.42
CA ASN A 53 19.30 -0.33 6.30
C ASN A 53 18.64 -1.63 5.84
N ARG A 54 18.14 -2.44 6.77
CA ARG A 54 17.37 -3.63 6.45
C ARG A 54 16.13 -3.26 5.63
N MET A 55 15.40 -2.21 6.02
CA MET A 55 14.24 -1.74 5.27
C MET A 55 14.61 -1.24 3.88
N MET A 56 15.67 -0.43 3.75
CA MET A 56 16.14 0.03 2.44
C MET A 56 16.47 -1.14 1.50
N ARG A 57 17.10 -2.20 2.00
CA ARG A 57 17.36 -3.42 1.20
C ARG A 57 16.08 -4.13 0.78
N ILE A 58 15.12 -4.29 1.69
CA ILE A 58 13.81 -4.90 1.39
C ILE A 58 13.09 -4.12 0.29
N MET A 59 13.21 -2.79 0.32
CA MET A 59 12.63 -1.88 -0.65
C MET A 59 13.38 -1.78 -1.98
N ASN A 60 14.44 -2.56 -2.18
CA ASN A 60 15.32 -2.45 -3.35
C ASN A 60 15.97 -1.07 -3.56
N VAL A 61 16.18 -0.32 -2.48
CA VAL A 61 16.90 0.95 -2.48
C VAL A 61 18.38 0.73 -2.21
N ARG A 62 19.27 1.40 -2.96
CA ARG A 62 20.72 1.33 -2.73
C ARG A 62 21.11 1.98 -1.42
N LEU A 63 21.93 1.31 -0.61
CA LEU A 63 22.32 1.76 0.73
C LEU A 63 23.04 3.12 0.74
N PHE A 64 23.83 3.41 -0.30
CA PHE A 64 24.62 4.66 -0.37
C PHE A 64 23.93 5.76 -1.19
N ASN A 65 22.68 5.56 -1.59
CA ASN A 65 21.90 6.60 -2.27
C ASN A 65 21.11 7.45 -1.27
N TYR A 66 21.83 8.22 -0.45
CA TYR A 66 21.24 9.02 0.63
C TYR A 66 20.18 10.03 0.15
N LYS A 67 20.39 10.63 -1.03
CA LYS A 67 19.40 11.55 -1.62
C LYS A 67 18.08 10.85 -1.92
N PHE A 68 18.15 9.66 -2.48
CA PHE A 68 16.94 8.88 -2.78
C PHE A 68 16.29 8.31 -1.51
N GLN A 69 17.08 7.91 -0.51
CA GLN A 69 16.56 7.48 0.79
C GLN A 69 15.79 8.63 1.49
N GLU A 70 16.32 9.84 1.43
CA GLU A 70 15.67 11.01 2.00
C GLU A 70 14.41 11.39 1.20
N PHE A 71 14.45 11.28 -0.13
CA PHE A 71 13.27 11.41 -0.98
C PHE A 71 12.16 10.44 -0.54
N ILE A 72 12.48 9.13 -0.39
CA ILE A 72 11.52 8.12 0.07
C ILE A 72 10.91 8.51 1.42
N ARG A 73 11.76 8.92 2.39
CA ARG A 73 11.30 9.28 3.73
C ARG A 73 10.34 10.47 3.72
N LYS A 74 10.68 11.53 2.98
CA LYS A 74 9.83 12.72 2.83
C LYS A 74 8.52 12.38 2.13
N SER A 75 8.59 11.64 1.02
CA SER A 75 7.42 11.24 0.25
C SER A 75 6.48 10.32 1.03
N LEU A 76 7.00 9.47 1.94
CA LEU A 76 6.15 8.69 2.84
C LEU A 76 5.37 9.57 3.82
N VAL A 77 6.05 10.54 4.46
CA VAL A 77 5.39 11.49 5.36
C VAL A 77 4.30 12.26 4.62
N GLU A 78 4.62 12.80 3.45
CA GLU A 78 3.67 13.51 2.59
C GLU A 78 2.48 12.63 2.20
N SER A 79 2.75 11.36 1.84
CA SER A 79 1.69 10.41 1.46
C SER A 79 0.72 10.16 2.60
N PHE A 80 1.23 10.03 3.84
CA PHE A 80 0.39 9.82 5.01
C PHE A 80 -0.40 11.06 5.39
N ASN A 81 0.22 12.24 5.30
CA ASN A 81 -0.46 13.50 5.59
C ASN A 81 -1.59 13.80 4.59
N ASN A 82 -1.41 13.41 3.34
CA ASN A 82 -2.34 13.71 2.25
C ASN A 82 -3.41 12.62 2.03
N CYS A 83 -3.32 11.41 2.60
CA CYS A 83 -4.28 10.37 2.29
C CYS A 83 -5.70 10.68 2.82
N ASN A 84 -6.70 10.06 2.22
CA ASN A 84 -8.09 10.19 2.67
C ASN A 84 -8.36 9.32 3.90
N VAL A 85 -7.77 8.13 3.92
CA VAL A 85 -7.86 7.20 5.05
C VAL A 85 -6.50 6.55 5.26
N LEU A 86 -6.05 6.52 6.51
CA LEU A 86 -4.80 5.90 6.93
C LEU A 86 -5.09 4.63 7.73
N GLY A 87 -4.71 3.49 7.16
CA GLY A 87 -4.72 2.20 7.87
C GLY A 87 -3.57 2.14 8.88
N ILE A 88 -3.91 1.94 10.14
CA ILE A 88 -2.98 1.87 11.28
C ILE A 88 -3.17 0.56 12.04
N SER A 89 -2.15 0.16 12.83
CA SER A 89 -2.27 -1.01 13.69
C SER A 89 -3.20 -0.75 14.87
N LYS A 90 -4.06 -1.72 15.19
CA LYS A 90 -4.82 -1.73 16.44
C LYS A 90 -3.87 -1.93 17.63
N GLU A 91 -4.31 -1.55 18.83
CA GLU A 91 -3.48 -1.60 20.04
C GLU A 91 -2.95 -3.02 20.31
N ASN A 92 -3.78 -4.03 20.15
CA ASN A 92 -3.41 -5.44 20.33
C ASN A 92 -2.45 -6.00 19.26
N GLN A 93 -2.18 -5.25 18.21
CA GLN A 93 -1.27 -5.62 17.11
C GLN A 93 0.10 -4.94 17.21
N ARG A 94 0.33 -4.09 18.24
CA ARG A 94 1.55 -3.30 18.41
C ARG A 94 2.60 -4.09 19.16
N PHE A 95 3.60 -4.63 18.44
CA PHE A 95 4.77 -5.32 18.98
C PHE A 95 6.03 -5.04 18.17
N GLY A 96 7.18 -5.02 18.84
CA GLY A 96 8.45 -4.62 18.25
C GLY A 96 8.42 -3.17 17.77
N HIS A 97 8.61 -2.94 16.46
CA HIS A 97 8.55 -1.58 15.91
C HIS A 97 7.14 -0.98 15.85
N TRP A 98 6.12 -1.77 16.12
CA TRP A 98 4.75 -1.31 16.27
C TRP A 98 4.54 -0.53 17.58
N GLU A 99 5.35 -0.77 18.61
CA GLU A 99 5.29 -0.06 19.90
C GLU A 99 5.57 1.45 19.77
N ILE A 100 6.22 1.86 18.67
CA ILE A 100 6.49 3.26 18.37
C ILE A 100 5.39 3.93 17.54
N GLU A 101 4.30 3.23 17.28
CA GLU A 101 3.20 3.68 16.40
C GLU A 101 2.71 5.09 16.78
N GLU A 102 2.43 5.33 18.05
CA GLU A 102 1.93 6.63 18.51
C GLU A 102 2.95 7.75 18.33
N LYS A 103 4.23 7.45 18.57
CA LYS A 103 5.31 8.42 18.35
C LYS A 103 5.44 8.78 16.86
N ILE A 104 5.25 7.80 15.97
CA ILE A 104 5.24 8.04 14.53
C ILE A 104 4.02 8.86 14.12
N LEU A 105 2.83 8.51 14.62
CA LEU A 105 1.62 9.27 14.32
C LEU A 105 1.72 10.72 14.78
N ALA A 106 2.38 10.98 15.91
CA ALA A 106 2.67 12.33 16.38
C ALA A 106 3.64 13.13 15.48
N LEU A 107 4.42 12.47 14.62
CA LEU A 107 5.27 13.11 13.61
C LEU A 107 4.53 13.46 12.31
N LEU A 108 3.30 12.98 12.16
CA LEU A 108 2.48 13.20 10.99
C LEU A 108 1.50 14.36 11.23
N ASP A 109 1.30 15.18 10.20
CA ASP A 109 0.25 16.20 10.15
C ASP A 109 -0.90 15.68 9.26
N PHE A 110 -1.55 14.61 9.74
CA PHE A 110 -2.58 13.93 8.98
C PHE A 110 -3.90 14.70 9.03
N SER A 111 -4.21 15.40 7.97
CA SER A 111 -5.32 16.34 7.87
C SER A 111 -6.71 15.69 7.87
N SER A 112 -6.84 14.47 7.34
CA SER A 112 -8.13 13.77 7.23
C SER A 112 -8.64 13.26 8.57
N ASN A 113 -7.75 12.91 9.51
CA ASN A 113 -8.07 12.26 10.81
C ASN A 113 -8.97 11.01 10.70
N LYS A 114 -9.01 10.37 9.52
CA LYS A 114 -9.77 9.14 9.28
C LYS A 114 -8.84 7.94 9.28
N TYR A 115 -8.98 7.13 10.31
CA TYR A 115 -8.18 5.91 10.48
C TYR A 115 -9.01 4.67 10.23
N CYS A 116 -8.39 3.63 9.67
CA CYS A 116 -8.96 2.29 9.55
C CYS A 116 -7.97 1.23 10.04
N ASP A 117 -8.39 -0.03 10.13
CA ASP A 117 -7.49 -1.14 10.38
C ASP A 117 -6.50 -1.28 9.22
N MET A 118 -5.20 -1.36 9.52
CA MET A 118 -4.19 -1.60 8.49
C MET A 118 -4.41 -2.91 7.72
N ASN A 119 -5.16 -3.84 8.28
CA ASN A 119 -5.49 -5.12 7.66
C ASN A 119 -6.74 -5.08 6.77
N PHE A 120 -7.32 -3.91 6.50
CA PHE A 120 -8.50 -3.78 5.64
C PHE A 120 -8.33 -4.46 4.26
N HIS A 121 -7.12 -4.59 3.77
CA HIS A 121 -6.82 -5.29 2.53
C HIS A 121 -7.19 -6.78 2.56
N MET A 122 -7.31 -7.37 3.76
CA MET A 122 -7.76 -8.75 3.94
C MET A 122 -9.22 -8.94 3.55
N GLU A 123 -10.03 -7.86 3.54
CA GLU A 123 -11.41 -7.91 3.03
C GLU A 123 -11.48 -8.27 1.54
N PHE A 124 -10.39 -8.03 0.80
CA PHE A 124 -10.28 -8.36 -0.64
C PHE A 124 -9.86 -9.81 -0.92
N ILE A 125 -9.52 -10.58 0.13
CA ILE A 125 -8.97 -11.95 0.03
C ILE A 125 -9.42 -12.82 1.20
N LYS A 126 -10.71 -13.02 1.40
CA LYS A 126 -11.21 -13.90 2.46
C LYS A 126 -11.06 -15.38 2.07
N TYR A 127 -10.74 -16.23 3.04
CA TYR A 127 -10.69 -17.68 2.89
C TYR A 127 -11.62 -18.35 3.92
N PRO A 128 -12.95 -18.32 3.71
CA PRO A 128 -13.91 -18.78 4.71
C PRO A 128 -13.71 -20.25 5.10
N ASN A 129 -13.19 -21.09 4.18
CA ASN A 129 -13.00 -22.52 4.38
C ASN A 129 -11.53 -22.95 4.25
N LYS A 130 -10.57 -22.05 4.39
CA LYS A 130 -9.11 -22.29 4.24
C LYS A 130 -8.68 -22.85 2.87
N LYS A 131 -9.59 -23.08 1.93
CA LYS A 131 -9.33 -23.73 0.64
C LYS A 131 -9.69 -22.86 -0.55
N GLU A 132 -10.73 -22.05 -0.45
CA GLU A 132 -11.23 -21.25 -1.57
C GLU A 132 -11.12 -19.75 -1.26
N LEU A 133 -10.60 -19.02 -2.22
CA LEU A 133 -10.48 -17.57 -2.14
C LEU A 133 -11.87 -16.95 -2.39
N ASP A 134 -12.44 -16.33 -1.38
CA ASP A 134 -13.62 -15.49 -1.50
C ASP A 134 -13.20 -14.05 -1.80
N ILE A 135 -13.63 -13.56 -2.96
CA ILE A 135 -13.42 -12.18 -3.39
C ILE A 135 -14.74 -11.42 -3.56
N SER A 136 -15.80 -11.84 -2.89
CA SER A 136 -17.12 -11.22 -3.02
C SER A 136 -17.08 -9.71 -2.77
N VAL A 137 -16.33 -9.28 -1.77
CA VAL A 137 -16.09 -7.86 -1.45
C VAL A 137 -15.28 -7.18 -2.57
N ALA A 138 -14.16 -7.78 -2.98
CA ALA A 138 -13.36 -7.24 -4.07
C ALA A 138 -14.20 -7.11 -5.34
N ARG A 139 -14.99 -8.15 -5.68
CA ARG A 139 -15.84 -8.17 -6.86
C ARG A 139 -16.81 -7.00 -6.93
N LYS A 140 -17.42 -6.60 -5.81
CA LYS A 140 -18.33 -5.45 -5.78
C LYS A 140 -17.64 -4.17 -6.25
N ILE A 141 -16.37 -4.00 -5.87
CA ILE A 141 -15.58 -2.79 -6.17
C ILE A 141 -14.98 -2.83 -7.57
N ILE A 142 -14.48 -4.01 -8.01
CA ILE A 142 -13.68 -4.11 -9.25
C ILE A 142 -14.51 -4.42 -10.50
N SER A 143 -15.69 -5.08 -10.39
CA SER A 143 -16.45 -5.51 -11.55
C SER A 143 -16.87 -4.36 -12.44
N ASN A 144 -16.74 -4.55 -13.76
CA ASN A 144 -17.07 -3.59 -14.81
C ASN A 144 -16.23 -2.29 -14.74
N LYS A 145 -15.09 -2.31 -14.06
CA LYS A 145 -14.18 -1.18 -13.96
C LYS A 145 -12.97 -1.34 -14.88
N LYS A 146 -12.40 -0.19 -15.29
CA LYS A 146 -11.13 -0.07 -16.01
C LYS A 146 -10.07 0.35 -15.00
N ILE A 147 -9.17 -0.55 -14.65
CA ILE A 147 -8.22 -0.32 -13.56
C ILE A 147 -6.77 -0.27 -14.04
N GLY A 148 -5.95 0.46 -13.28
CA GLY A 148 -4.50 0.37 -13.32
C GLY A 148 -3.97 -0.50 -12.18
N ILE A 149 -2.85 -1.16 -12.39
CA ILE A 149 -2.19 -1.99 -11.37
C ILE A 149 -0.72 -1.60 -11.27
N ILE A 150 -0.23 -1.43 -10.05
CA ILE A 150 1.19 -1.28 -9.76
C ILE A 150 1.58 -2.42 -8.83
N SER A 151 2.28 -3.43 -9.34
CA SER A 151 2.59 -4.65 -8.58
C SER A 151 3.76 -5.44 -9.16
N CYS A 152 4.28 -6.38 -8.36
CA CYS A 152 5.31 -7.35 -8.82
C CYS A 152 4.75 -8.38 -9.78
N PHE A 153 3.45 -8.70 -9.66
CA PHE A 153 2.78 -9.77 -10.39
C PHE A 153 1.68 -9.22 -11.28
N ASP A 154 1.60 -9.76 -12.49
CA ASP A 154 0.47 -9.54 -13.37
C ASP A 154 -0.71 -10.42 -12.92
N VAL A 155 -1.82 -9.78 -12.60
CA VAL A 155 -3.06 -10.42 -12.19
C VAL A 155 -4.21 -10.13 -13.17
N SER A 156 -3.88 -9.69 -14.38
CA SER A 156 -4.85 -9.32 -15.40
C SER A 156 -5.81 -10.47 -15.74
N ASP A 157 -5.30 -11.71 -15.86
CA ASP A 157 -6.12 -12.89 -16.14
C ASP A 157 -7.11 -13.21 -15.02
N PHE A 158 -6.67 -13.01 -13.75
CA PHE A 158 -7.55 -13.17 -12.60
C PHE A 158 -8.68 -12.14 -12.63
N LEU A 159 -8.35 -10.90 -12.87
CA LEU A 159 -9.30 -9.79 -12.88
C LEU A 159 -10.27 -9.87 -14.06
N ALA A 160 -9.80 -10.31 -15.23
CA ALA A 160 -10.65 -10.51 -16.40
C ALA A 160 -11.78 -11.52 -16.13
N ARG A 161 -11.51 -12.59 -15.36
CA ARG A 161 -12.54 -13.55 -14.93
C ARG A 161 -13.65 -12.94 -14.06
N HIS A 162 -13.41 -11.74 -13.54
CA HIS A 162 -14.35 -10.99 -12.72
C HIS A 162 -14.87 -9.71 -13.41
N ASN A 163 -14.87 -9.71 -14.74
CA ASN A 163 -15.36 -8.61 -15.57
C ASN A 163 -14.62 -7.29 -15.34
N THR A 164 -13.34 -7.35 -15.02
CA THR A 164 -12.49 -6.16 -14.77
C THR A 164 -11.50 -6.01 -15.91
N ILE A 165 -11.35 -4.80 -16.45
CA ILE A 165 -10.43 -4.51 -17.53
C ILE A 165 -9.16 -3.88 -16.95
N VAL A 166 -8.02 -4.58 -17.03
CA VAL A 166 -6.72 -3.98 -16.68
C VAL A 166 -6.24 -3.17 -17.87
N LYS A 167 -6.29 -1.84 -17.75
CA LYS A 167 -5.83 -0.91 -18.77
C LYS A 167 -4.31 -0.76 -18.76
N LYS A 168 -3.72 -0.81 -17.57
CA LYS A 168 -2.28 -0.67 -17.40
C LYS A 168 -1.80 -1.52 -16.23
N TRP A 169 -0.76 -2.29 -16.46
CA TRP A 169 0.04 -2.90 -15.42
C TRP A 169 1.46 -2.32 -15.43
N ILE A 170 1.85 -1.71 -14.31
CA ILE A 170 3.20 -1.20 -14.06
C ILE A 170 3.92 -2.21 -13.18
N LYS A 171 4.93 -2.87 -13.77
CA LYS A 171 5.69 -3.91 -13.07
C LYS A 171 6.66 -3.32 -12.07
N MET A 172 6.53 -3.77 -10.82
CA MET A 172 7.48 -3.48 -9.75
C MET A 172 8.50 -4.61 -9.57
N PRO A 173 9.75 -4.33 -9.16
CA PRO A 173 10.67 -5.38 -8.77
C PRO A 173 10.16 -6.11 -7.52
N ILE A 174 10.42 -7.42 -7.47
CA ILE A 174 10.11 -8.24 -6.30
C ILE A 174 10.94 -7.74 -5.10
N GLN A 175 10.34 -7.72 -3.91
CA GLN A 175 11.04 -7.36 -2.68
C GLN A 175 12.28 -8.24 -2.47
N LYS A 176 13.34 -7.67 -1.92
CA LYS A 176 14.64 -8.33 -1.67
C LYS A 176 15.35 -8.82 -2.96
N ASP A 177 15.02 -8.25 -4.11
CA ASP A 177 15.73 -8.60 -5.35
C ASP A 177 17.23 -8.33 -5.19
N LYS A 178 18.05 -9.34 -5.48
CA LYS A 178 19.51 -9.25 -5.35
C LYS A 178 20.17 -8.60 -6.57
N LEU A 179 19.46 -8.50 -7.69
CA LEU A 179 19.98 -7.95 -8.92
C LEU A 179 20.14 -6.43 -8.83
N LEU A 180 21.36 -5.94 -9.02
CA LEU A 180 21.67 -4.51 -8.91
C LEU A 180 20.93 -3.64 -9.93
N ASN A 181 20.68 -4.15 -11.12
CA ASN A 181 19.96 -3.45 -12.20
C ASN A 181 18.46 -3.24 -11.91
N ARG A 182 17.92 -3.92 -10.92
CA ARG A 182 16.52 -3.78 -10.48
C ARG A 182 16.36 -2.88 -9.25
N LYS A 183 17.43 -2.19 -8.83
CA LYS A 183 17.36 -1.27 -7.70
C LYS A 183 16.62 -0.01 -8.11
N LEU A 184 15.63 0.35 -7.30
CA LEU A 184 14.84 1.56 -7.48
C LEU A 184 15.68 2.82 -7.29
N ASN A 185 15.39 3.82 -8.07
CA ASN A 185 16.00 5.14 -8.03
C ASN A 185 14.98 6.20 -8.50
N ILE A 186 15.39 7.47 -8.49
CA ILE A 186 14.50 8.57 -8.84
C ILE A 186 14.03 8.53 -10.30
N PHE A 187 14.85 8.05 -11.24
CA PHE A 187 14.47 7.94 -12.66
C PHE A 187 13.33 6.94 -12.85
N ILE A 188 13.44 5.75 -12.24
CA ILE A 188 12.38 4.73 -12.27
C ILE A 188 11.09 5.28 -11.65
N TYR A 189 11.19 6.07 -10.59
CA TYR A 189 10.02 6.72 -10.00
C TYR A 189 9.37 7.71 -10.96
N ASN A 190 10.17 8.53 -11.65
CA ASN A 190 9.66 9.48 -12.63
C ASN A 190 8.98 8.77 -13.80
N ASP A 191 9.52 7.64 -14.27
CA ASP A 191 8.90 6.83 -15.31
C ASP A 191 7.55 6.28 -14.84
N ILE A 192 7.47 5.76 -13.59
CA ILE A 192 6.21 5.28 -13.01
C ILE A 192 5.21 6.43 -12.87
N PHE A 193 5.63 7.60 -12.42
CA PHE A 193 4.76 8.77 -12.30
C PHE A 193 4.22 9.22 -13.65
N ALA A 194 5.06 9.23 -14.70
CA ALA A 194 4.62 9.52 -16.06
C ALA A 194 3.58 8.51 -16.56
N GLU A 195 3.79 7.22 -16.28
CA GLU A 195 2.82 6.17 -16.62
C GLU A 195 1.49 6.33 -15.87
N ILE A 196 1.52 6.72 -14.59
CA ILE A 196 0.30 7.02 -13.82
C ILE A 196 -0.48 8.17 -14.47
N ILE A 197 0.21 9.26 -14.81
CA ILE A 197 -0.42 10.48 -15.39
C ILE A 197 -1.02 10.18 -16.77
N ASN A 198 -0.33 9.39 -17.59
CA ASN A 198 -0.72 9.12 -18.97
C ASN A 198 -1.84 8.08 -19.11
N ASN A 199 -2.17 7.36 -18.04
CA ASN A 199 -3.18 6.30 -18.11
C ASN A 199 -4.44 6.65 -17.30
N LYS A 200 -5.52 7.01 -18.00
CA LYS A 200 -6.84 7.24 -17.39
C LYS A 200 -7.52 5.92 -17.10
N VAL A 201 -7.82 5.69 -15.84
CA VAL A 201 -8.51 4.50 -15.31
C VAL A 201 -9.54 4.92 -14.25
N ASP A 202 -10.48 4.05 -13.93
CA ASP A 202 -11.47 4.32 -12.89
C ASP A 202 -10.79 4.41 -11.51
N PHE A 203 -9.83 3.50 -11.25
CA PHE A 203 -8.97 3.58 -10.07
C PHE A 203 -7.72 2.70 -10.24
N TRP A 204 -6.77 2.86 -9.32
CA TRP A 204 -5.54 2.11 -9.26
C TRP A 204 -5.51 1.17 -8.04
N ILE A 205 -5.08 -0.07 -8.27
CA ILE A 205 -4.69 -1.01 -7.22
C ILE A 205 -3.18 -1.01 -7.12
N VAL A 206 -2.67 -0.74 -5.92
CA VAL A 206 -1.24 -0.61 -5.68
C VAL A 206 -0.75 -1.66 -4.68
N ALA A 207 0.23 -2.46 -5.09
CA ALA A 207 0.83 -3.53 -4.30
C ALA A 207 2.35 -3.51 -4.46
N ALA A 208 2.98 -2.48 -3.92
CA ALA A 208 4.39 -2.18 -4.10
C ALA A 208 5.15 -2.04 -2.76
N GLY A 209 4.65 -2.70 -1.70
CA GLY A 209 5.21 -2.57 -0.36
C GLY A 209 5.22 -1.12 0.13
N ILE A 210 6.34 -0.66 0.70
CA ILE A 210 6.45 0.72 1.21
C ILE A 210 6.27 1.76 0.08
N HIS A 211 6.68 1.46 -1.14
CA HIS A 211 6.54 2.36 -2.29
C HIS A 211 5.06 2.61 -2.68
N ALA A 212 4.17 1.69 -2.31
CA ALA A 212 2.73 1.81 -2.62
C ALA A 212 2.15 3.14 -2.11
N LYS A 213 2.56 3.58 -0.93
CA LYS A 213 2.09 4.82 -0.30
C LYS A 213 2.40 6.04 -1.17
N ILE A 214 3.63 6.09 -1.67
CA ILE A 214 4.11 7.18 -2.52
C ILE A 214 3.35 7.19 -3.86
N PHE A 215 3.14 6.01 -4.47
CA PHE A 215 2.36 5.91 -5.71
C PHE A 215 0.89 6.26 -5.49
N CYS A 216 0.28 5.81 -4.39
CA CYS A 216 -1.10 6.20 -4.05
C CYS A 216 -1.25 7.71 -3.89
N ASN A 217 -0.28 8.38 -3.23
CA ASN A 217 -0.29 9.84 -3.13
C ASN A 217 -0.16 10.50 -4.50
N GLN A 218 0.76 10.02 -5.34
CA GLN A 218 0.94 10.58 -6.69
C GLN A 218 -0.31 10.42 -7.55
N ILE A 219 -1.00 9.27 -7.46
CA ILE A 219 -2.27 9.03 -8.16
C ILE A 219 -3.32 10.05 -7.71
N LYS A 220 -3.49 10.22 -6.39
CA LYS A 220 -4.43 11.20 -5.84
C LYS A 220 -4.13 12.62 -6.27
N LEU A 221 -2.86 13.05 -6.21
CA LEU A 221 -2.43 14.40 -6.62
C LEU A 221 -2.71 14.68 -8.11
N ASN A 222 -2.81 13.64 -8.94
CA ASN A 222 -3.19 13.74 -10.34
C ASN A 222 -4.69 13.49 -10.59
N GLY A 223 -5.53 13.62 -9.57
CA GLY A 223 -6.97 13.48 -9.70
C GLY A 223 -7.50 12.07 -9.74
N GLY A 224 -6.64 11.05 -9.51
CA GLY A 224 -7.02 9.63 -9.54
C GLY A 224 -7.39 9.08 -8.17
N ILE A 225 -7.80 7.81 -8.16
CA ILE A 225 -8.18 7.05 -6.98
C ILE A 225 -7.21 5.89 -6.81
N ALA A 226 -6.69 5.68 -5.61
CA ALA A 226 -5.73 4.61 -5.33
C ALA A 226 -6.03 3.86 -4.05
N ILE A 227 -5.87 2.52 -4.11
CA ILE A 227 -6.06 1.61 -2.98
C ILE A 227 -4.77 0.78 -2.79
N ASP A 228 -4.16 0.87 -1.60
CA ASP A 228 -3.01 0.03 -1.23
C ASP A 228 -3.51 -1.34 -0.75
N LEU A 229 -3.50 -2.32 -1.63
CA LEU A 229 -3.86 -3.70 -1.29
C LEU A 229 -2.67 -4.57 -0.84
N GLY A 230 -1.44 -4.06 -0.96
CA GLY A 230 -0.25 -4.78 -0.49
C GLY A 230 -0.18 -6.22 -1.01
N SER A 231 0.04 -7.18 -0.10
CA SER A 231 0.21 -8.60 -0.43
C SER A 231 -1.08 -9.34 -0.84
N SER A 232 -2.26 -8.69 -0.82
CA SER A 232 -3.50 -9.34 -1.28
C SER A 232 -3.42 -9.78 -2.75
N ILE A 233 -2.65 -9.06 -3.57
CA ILE A 233 -2.42 -9.42 -4.98
C ILE A 233 -1.69 -10.77 -5.12
N ASP A 234 -0.85 -11.14 -4.17
CA ASP A 234 -0.15 -12.43 -4.19
C ASP A 234 -1.17 -13.60 -4.19
N SER A 235 -2.26 -13.45 -3.43
CA SER A 235 -3.35 -14.42 -3.37
C SER A 235 -4.11 -14.52 -4.68
N TRP A 236 -4.32 -13.41 -5.38
CA TRP A 236 -4.97 -13.41 -6.69
C TRP A 236 -4.12 -14.11 -7.76
N LYS A 237 -2.81 -14.21 -7.55
CA LYS A 237 -1.88 -14.97 -8.41
C LYS A 237 -1.69 -16.43 -7.97
N ASN A 238 -2.39 -16.89 -6.94
CA ASN A 238 -2.16 -18.19 -6.27
C ASN A 238 -0.73 -18.34 -5.74
N ILE A 239 -0.07 -17.24 -5.42
CA ILE A 239 1.23 -17.24 -4.77
C ILE A 239 0.95 -17.17 -3.27
N TYR A 240 1.18 -18.27 -2.57
CA TYR A 240 1.14 -18.28 -1.12
C TYR A 240 2.20 -17.31 -0.61
N SER A 241 1.76 -16.23 0.02
CA SER A 241 2.70 -15.23 0.49
C SER A 241 3.59 -15.86 1.56
N SER A 242 4.88 -15.50 1.54
CA SER A 242 5.86 -15.92 2.57
C SER A 242 5.53 -15.40 3.97
N ARG A 243 4.37 -14.79 4.17
CA ARG A 243 3.94 -14.17 5.44
C ARG A 243 3.08 -15.09 6.31
N GLY A 244 2.83 -16.33 5.92
CA GLY A 244 2.21 -17.34 6.79
C GLY A 244 0.72 -17.17 7.10
N TYR A 245 0.18 -15.95 7.13
CA TYR A 245 -1.20 -15.73 7.53
C TYR A 245 -2.28 -16.17 6.52
N LEU A 246 -1.86 -16.62 5.35
CA LEU A 246 -2.76 -17.30 4.39
C LEU A 246 -2.89 -18.81 4.68
N LEU A 247 -2.06 -19.35 5.59
CA LEU A 247 -2.09 -20.76 5.99
C LEU A 247 -2.73 -20.98 7.37
N GLU A 248 -2.96 -19.89 8.14
CA GLU A 248 -3.47 -19.96 9.52
C GLU A 248 -4.93 -19.49 9.67
N ILE A 249 -5.61 -19.23 8.54
CA ILE A 249 -7.04 -18.86 8.55
C ILE A 249 -7.91 -20.08 8.23
#